data_ce3300e9fa01933a8d1561083fe1a94b
#
_entry.id   ce3300e9fa01933a8d1561083fe1a94b
#
_cell.length_a   1.000
_cell.length_b   1.000
_cell.length_c   1.000
_cell.angle_alpha   90.00
_cell.angle_beta   90.00
_cell.angle_gamma   90.00
#
_symmetry.space_group_name_H-M   'P 1'
#
loop_
_entity.id
_entity.type
_entity.pdbx_description
1 polymer ?
#
loop_
_entity_poly.entity_id
_entity_poly.type
_entity_poly.pdbx_seq_one_letter_code
_entity_poly.pdbx_strand_id
1 'polypeptide(L)'
;MSAWRTLLAAFVLSSALAAEAQTIVVRGGTVLTVTQGTLENATIVIRDGKIAAVGVDVSTPPGATVIDASGAFVMPGIIDAHSHIAAESINEGSVSVSSMTGIRDVLDPTDIAIYRELAGGVTTSNVLHGSANPIGGKNVVIKHRWGKGAAGLIFEGAPPGIKFAMGENPKRSRGTPAGVPKRYPQTRMGVIDVMREAFTKARAYEKTWKEYEARKAAGEPDLVPPRRDLELEPLVEVLEGKRLVHAHCYRADEIVQLLRVAEEFGFRIATLQHVLEGYKVADEIAAHGAGASTFSDWWAYKVEAYDAIPYNAALMTERGVLVSINSDSDEEARHLNQEAAKTMKWGGLTEDQALALITINPAKQLRIDRWVGSIEAGKDADLAIFDKHPLSVYAVVQKVLIDGEVYFDREKDLARRRALEEEHKSLLEKASEGDRW
;
A
#
# COMPACT_ATOMS: atom_id res chain seq x y z
N MET A 1 -66.70 21.24 -37.85
CA MET A 1 -66.79 20.03 -36.98
C MET A 1 -65.41 19.71 -36.46
N SER A 2 -65.16 20.14 -35.27
CA SER A 2 -63.84 20.06 -34.62
C SER A 2 -63.78 18.86 -33.66
N ALA A 3 -62.81 17.97 -33.83
CA ALA A 3 -62.59 16.86 -32.96
C ALA A 3 -61.37 17.20 -32.02
N TRP A 4 -61.65 17.40 -30.75
CA TRP A 4 -60.69 17.57 -29.68
C TRP A 4 -60.07 16.18 -29.35
N ARG A 5 -58.79 16.07 -29.43
CA ARG A 5 -58.01 14.92 -28.89
C ARG A 5 -57.40 15.34 -27.57
N THR A 6 -57.92 14.79 -26.50
CA THR A 6 -57.38 14.90 -25.14
C THR A 6 -56.22 13.93 -25.00
N LEU A 7 -54.97 14.44 -24.82
CA LEU A 7 -53.81 13.64 -24.45
C LEU A 7 -53.78 13.53 -22.91
N LEU A 8 -54.03 12.32 -22.39
CA LEU A 8 -53.68 11.97 -21.00
C LEU A 8 -52.18 11.72 -20.92
N ALA A 9 -51.47 12.60 -20.23
CA ALA A 9 -50.08 12.37 -19.83
C ALA A 9 -50.10 11.52 -18.56
N ALA A 10 -49.74 10.25 -18.68
CA ALA A 10 -49.51 9.37 -17.55
C ALA A 10 -48.10 9.73 -16.95
N PHE A 11 -48.09 10.37 -15.78
CA PHE A 11 -46.90 10.59 -14.98
C PHE A 11 -46.56 9.26 -14.29
N VAL A 12 -45.58 8.52 -14.82
CA VAL A 12 -44.98 7.38 -14.14
C VAL A 12 -44.02 7.94 -13.09
N LEU A 13 -44.48 8.01 -11.85
CA LEU A 13 -43.58 8.18 -10.69
C LEU A 13 -42.77 6.88 -10.58
N SER A 14 -41.54 6.87 -11.12
CA SER A 14 -40.55 5.89 -10.74
C SER A 14 -40.07 6.28 -9.33
N SER A 15 -40.64 5.65 -8.29
CA SER A 15 -40.04 5.61 -6.97
C SER A 15 -38.73 4.83 -7.11
N ALA A 16 -37.62 5.54 -7.24
CA ALA A 16 -36.33 4.97 -6.96
C ALA A 16 -36.34 4.55 -5.48
N LEU A 17 -36.52 3.26 -5.22
CA LEU A 17 -36.20 2.67 -3.94
C LEU A 17 -34.71 2.98 -3.72
N ALA A 18 -34.41 4.04 -2.95
CA ALA A 18 -33.10 4.20 -2.35
C ALA A 18 -32.88 2.91 -1.56
N ALA A 19 -31.94 2.07 -1.99
CA ALA A 19 -31.50 0.95 -1.17
C ALA A 19 -31.12 1.57 0.18
N GLU A 20 -31.83 1.18 1.25
CA GLU A 20 -31.48 1.62 2.59
C GLU A 20 -30.01 1.26 2.82
N ALA A 21 -29.20 2.27 3.05
CA ALA A 21 -27.78 2.11 3.30
C ALA A 21 -27.60 1.13 4.44
N GLN A 22 -26.96 -0.01 4.16
CA GLN A 22 -26.79 -1.06 5.15
C GLN A 22 -25.94 -0.54 6.31
N THR A 23 -26.56 -0.36 7.48
CA THR A 23 -25.84 0.00 8.71
C THR A 23 -25.25 -1.25 9.33
N ILE A 24 -23.93 -1.26 9.53
CA ILE A 24 -23.20 -2.32 10.22
C ILE A 24 -22.71 -1.76 11.54
N VAL A 25 -22.75 -2.59 12.59
CA VAL A 25 -22.26 -2.24 13.91
C VAL A 25 -21.31 -3.31 14.41
N VAL A 26 -20.09 -2.92 14.76
CA VAL A 26 -19.13 -3.76 15.49
C VAL A 26 -19.21 -3.32 16.96
N ARG A 27 -19.55 -4.24 17.88
CA ARG A 27 -19.76 -3.87 19.29
C ARG A 27 -19.12 -4.82 20.27
N GLY A 28 -18.85 -4.30 21.48
CA GLY A 28 -18.46 -5.08 22.66
C GLY A 28 -16.96 -5.42 22.70
N GLY A 29 -16.20 -4.96 21.72
CA GLY A 29 -14.75 -5.20 21.62
C GLY A 29 -13.91 -4.12 22.32
N THR A 30 -12.64 -4.45 22.55
CA THR A 30 -11.60 -3.47 22.86
C THR A 30 -11.14 -2.83 21.54
N VAL A 31 -11.44 -1.55 21.35
CA VAL A 31 -11.12 -0.81 20.13
C VAL A 31 -9.81 -0.05 20.30
N LEU A 32 -8.79 -0.46 19.54
CA LEU A 32 -7.48 0.19 19.46
C LEU A 32 -7.54 1.27 18.36
N THR A 33 -7.83 2.51 18.73
CA THR A 33 -8.05 3.58 17.74
C THR A 33 -6.78 4.04 17.04
N VAL A 34 -5.63 3.80 17.66
CA VAL A 34 -4.26 4.24 17.28
C VAL A 34 -4.00 5.74 17.51
N THR A 35 -4.99 6.60 17.33
CA THR A 35 -4.84 8.07 17.47
C THR A 35 -5.56 8.66 18.67
N GLN A 36 -6.51 7.93 19.25
CA GLN A 36 -7.35 8.40 20.37
C GLN A 36 -7.30 7.44 21.57
N GLY A 37 -6.30 6.55 21.62
CA GLY A 37 -6.13 5.56 22.68
C GLY A 37 -7.06 4.35 22.53
N THR A 38 -7.16 3.56 23.58
CA THR A 38 -7.93 2.30 23.65
C THR A 38 -9.28 2.54 24.28
N LEU A 39 -10.35 2.01 23.66
CA LEU A 39 -11.72 2.10 24.14
C LEU A 39 -12.22 0.68 24.49
N GLU A 40 -12.46 0.42 25.77
CA GLU A 40 -12.99 -0.86 26.24
C GLU A 40 -14.49 -0.98 26.00
N ASN A 41 -14.95 -2.17 25.59
CA ASN A 41 -16.37 -2.46 25.35
C ASN A 41 -17.06 -1.43 24.47
N ALA A 42 -16.37 -0.97 23.41
CA ALA A 42 -16.83 0.10 22.54
C ALA A 42 -17.68 -0.43 21.38
N THR A 43 -18.38 0.50 20.75
CA THR A 43 -19.22 0.28 19.56
C THR A 43 -18.73 1.15 18.40
N ILE A 44 -18.61 0.55 17.23
CA ILE A 44 -18.32 1.24 15.96
C ILE A 44 -19.57 1.12 15.09
N VAL A 45 -20.13 2.24 14.69
CA VAL A 45 -21.25 2.31 13.72
C VAL A 45 -20.70 2.64 12.35
N ILE A 46 -21.03 1.82 11.36
CA ILE A 46 -20.58 1.93 9.98
C ILE A 46 -21.80 2.22 9.08
N ARG A 47 -21.69 3.25 8.24
CA ARG A 47 -22.69 3.61 7.22
C ARG A 47 -21.98 3.98 5.92
N ASP A 48 -22.47 3.48 4.82
CA ASP A 48 -21.93 3.78 3.48
C ASP A 48 -20.41 3.54 3.39
N GLY A 49 -19.94 2.46 4.01
CA GLY A 49 -18.53 2.09 4.02
C GLY A 49 -17.64 2.90 4.97
N LYS A 50 -18.21 3.87 5.70
CA LYS A 50 -17.47 4.77 6.59
C LYS A 50 -17.86 4.59 8.06
N ILE A 51 -16.91 4.87 8.94
CA ILE A 51 -17.13 4.96 10.37
C ILE A 51 -17.99 6.20 10.64
N ALA A 52 -19.24 6.00 11.01
CA ALA A 52 -20.16 7.07 11.36
C ALA A 52 -19.99 7.54 12.82
N ALA A 53 -19.68 6.60 13.72
CA ALA A 53 -19.42 6.88 15.13
C ALA A 53 -18.58 5.77 15.76
N VAL A 54 -17.78 6.10 16.78
CA VAL A 54 -17.06 5.16 17.63
C VAL A 54 -17.05 5.65 19.08
N GLY A 55 -17.25 4.77 20.05
CA GLY A 55 -17.23 5.12 21.47
C GLY A 55 -17.90 4.08 22.35
N VAL A 56 -17.74 4.26 23.67
CA VAL A 56 -18.33 3.35 24.68
C VAL A 56 -19.83 3.60 24.86
N ASP A 57 -20.29 4.83 24.66
CA ASP A 57 -21.70 5.25 24.82
C ASP A 57 -22.47 5.26 23.49
N VAL A 58 -21.89 4.72 22.41
CA VAL A 58 -22.53 4.69 21.09
C VAL A 58 -23.60 3.61 21.05
N SER A 59 -24.86 3.99 20.82
CA SER A 59 -25.97 3.05 20.73
C SER A 59 -26.01 2.32 19.38
N THR A 60 -26.48 1.08 19.38
CA THR A 60 -26.75 0.31 18.17
C THR A 60 -28.03 0.84 17.49
N PRO A 61 -27.95 1.35 16.24
CA PRO A 61 -29.14 1.78 15.51
C PRO A 61 -30.11 0.61 15.24
N PRO A 62 -31.44 0.84 15.27
CA PRO A 62 -32.41 -0.19 14.89
C PRO A 62 -32.17 -0.71 13.47
N GLY A 63 -32.31 -2.01 13.27
CA GLY A 63 -32.15 -2.66 11.95
C GLY A 63 -30.70 -2.84 11.48
N ALA A 64 -29.70 -2.45 12.28
CA ALA A 64 -28.29 -2.64 11.94
C ALA A 64 -27.89 -4.12 11.95
N THR A 65 -27.05 -4.51 11.00
CA THR A 65 -26.37 -5.82 11.06
C THR A 65 -25.27 -5.74 12.12
N VAL A 66 -25.33 -6.60 13.14
CA VAL A 66 -24.41 -6.56 14.27
C VAL A 66 -23.31 -7.61 14.11
N ILE A 67 -22.07 -7.18 14.22
CA ILE A 67 -20.89 -8.02 14.41
C ILE A 67 -20.53 -7.94 15.90
N ASP A 68 -20.70 -9.04 16.62
CA ASP A 68 -20.31 -9.13 18.02
C ASP A 68 -18.79 -9.33 18.10
N ALA A 69 -18.12 -8.39 18.75
CA ALA A 69 -16.69 -8.40 19.01
C ALA A 69 -16.39 -8.54 20.53
N SER A 70 -17.35 -9.01 21.32
CA SER A 70 -17.18 -9.17 22.77
C SER A 70 -15.96 -10.06 23.07
N GLY A 71 -15.03 -9.54 23.87
CA GLY A 71 -13.77 -10.21 24.21
C GLY A 71 -12.72 -10.21 23.10
N ALA A 72 -13.01 -9.59 21.96
CA ALA A 72 -12.09 -9.42 20.84
C ALA A 72 -11.47 -8.01 20.82
N PHE A 73 -10.43 -7.86 20.03
CA PHE A 73 -9.76 -6.59 19.77
C PHE A 73 -10.07 -6.13 18.34
N VAL A 74 -10.41 -4.85 18.21
CA VAL A 74 -10.68 -4.23 16.91
C VAL A 74 -9.65 -3.13 16.65
N MET A 75 -8.93 -3.22 15.55
CA MET A 75 -7.95 -2.21 15.15
C MET A 75 -8.19 -1.76 13.72
N PRO A 76 -7.60 -0.63 13.27
CA PRO A 76 -7.59 -0.30 11.85
C PRO A 76 -6.97 -1.44 11.04
N GLY A 77 -7.43 -1.64 9.81
CA GLY A 77 -6.78 -2.58 8.91
C GLY A 77 -5.29 -2.28 8.76
N ILE A 78 -4.48 -3.31 8.73
CA ILE A 78 -3.03 -3.21 8.55
C ILE A 78 -2.73 -2.71 7.13
N ILE A 79 -1.73 -1.85 7.01
CA ILE A 79 -1.27 -1.28 5.74
C ILE A 79 0.16 -1.71 5.50
N ASP A 80 0.39 -2.45 4.42
CA ASP A 80 1.73 -2.77 3.96
C ASP A 80 2.27 -1.70 3.02
N ALA A 81 3.29 -0.97 3.47
CA ALA A 81 3.89 0.12 2.71
C ALA A 81 4.74 -0.36 1.52
N HIS A 82 5.04 -1.65 1.42
CA HIS A 82 5.86 -2.24 0.36
C HIS A 82 5.48 -3.68 0.10
N SER A 83 4.77 -3.91 -0.97
CA SER A 83 4.36 -5.23 -1.43
C SER A 83 4.61 -5.42 -2.92
N HIS A 84 4.58 -6.69 -3.34
CA HIS A 84 4.68 -7.12 -4.73
C HIS A 84 3.56 -8.10 -5.12
N ILE A 85 2.54 -8.25 -4.29
CA ILE A 85 1.37 -9.09 -4.57
C ILE A 85 0.49 -8.51 -5.66
N ALA A 86 -0.49 -9.27 -6.09
CA ALA A 86 -1.48 -8.87 -7.08
C ALA A 86 -0.88 -8.34 -8.39
N ALA A 87 0.35 -8.72 -8.71
CA ALA A 87 1.01 -8.30 -9.94
C ALA A 87 2.04 -9.35 -10.39
N GLU A 88 2.03 -9.66 -11.66
CA GLU A 88 3.00 -10.56 -12.26
C GLU A 88 4.12 -9.77 -12.94
N SER A 89 5.36 -10.29 -12.87
CA SER A 89 6.52 -9.71 -13.59
C SER A 89 6.78 -8.25 -13.23
N ILE A 90 6.89 -7.94 -11.97
CA ILE A 90 7.01 -6.59 -11.39
C ILE A 90 8.25 -5.77 -11.83
N ASN A 91 9.17 -6.33 -12.60
CA ASN A 91 10.41 -5.66 -13.01
C ASN A 91 10.51 -5.52 -14.53
N GLU A 92 10.43 -4.28 -15.05
CA GLU A 92 10.91 -3.99 -16.40
C GLU A 92 12.41 -3.67 -16.37
N GLY A 93 13.21 -4.72 -16.35
CA GLY A 93 14.65 -4.62 -16.10
C GLY A 93 15.53 -4.41 -17.33
N SER A 94 15.00 -4.25 -18.52
CA SER A 94 15.76 -4.12 -19.78
C SER A 94 16.46 -2.77 -19.93
N VAL A 95 15.90 -1.71 -19.32
CA VAL A 95 16.41 -0.33 -19.36
C VAL A 95 16.74 0.19 -17.96
N SER A 96 17.51 1.27 -17.86
CA SER A 96 17.91 1.85 -16.57
C SER A 96 16.84 2.73 -15.96
N VAL A 97 16.02 3.34 -16.79
CA VAL A 97 14.86 4.15 -16.44
C VAL A 97 13.64 3.53 -17.11
N SER A 98 12.71 3.05 -16.31
CA SER A 98 11.45 2.44 -16.77
C SER A 98 10.21 3.15 -16.20
N SER A 99 10.33 4.45 -15.96
CA SER A 99 9.29 5.32 -15.38
C SER A 99 7.97 5.31 -16.15
N MET A 100 7.99 5.00 -17.46
CA MET A 100 6.82 4.87 -18.32
C MET A 100 5.95 3.66 -17.98
N THR A 101 6.52 2.59 -17.41
CA THR A 101 5.77 1.37 -17.04
C THR A 101 4.97 1.55 -15.74
N GLY A 102 4.00 0.70 -15.49
CA GLY A 102 3.18 0.81 -14.27
C GLY A 102 2.56 -0.51 -13.82
N ILE A 103 2.56 -0.73 -12.52
CA ILE A 103 1.96 -1.92 -11.88
C ILE A 103 0.47 -2.02 -12.19
N ARG A 104 -0.22 -0.89 -12.37
CA ARG A 104 -1.65 -0.88 -12.71
C ARG A 104 -2.00 -1.71 -13.94
N ASP A 105 -1.08 -1.81 -14.90
CA ASP A 105 -1.29 -2.48 -16.18
C ASP A 105 -1.15 -4.02 -16.07
N VAL A 106 -0.64 -4.51 -14.95
CA VAL A 106 -0.38 -5.94 -14.68
C VAL A 106 -1.03 -6.42 -13.38
N LEU A 107 -2.05 -5.70 -12.88
CA LEU A 107 -2.77 -6.12 -11.68
C LEU A 107 -3.52 -7.43 -11.92
N ASP A 108 -3.24 -8.43 -11.10
CA ASP A 108 -3.95 -9.71 -11.02
C ASP A 108 -4.87 -9.78 -9.80
N PRO A 109 -6.19 -9.63 -9.98
CA PRO A 109 -7.14 -9.69 -8.88
C PRO A 109 -7.38 -11.11 -8.37
N THR A 110 -6.82 -12.12 -9.01
CA THR A 110 -6.97 -13.54 -8.65
C THR A 110 -5.80 -14.08 -7.85
N ASP A 111 -4.77 -13.26 -7.62
CA ASP A 111 -3.63 -13.64 -6.78
C ASP A 111 -4.09 -13.99 -5.37
N ILE A 112 -3.89 -15.24 -4.97
CA ILE A 112 -4.31 -15.77 -3.67
C ILE A 112 -3.61 -15.06 -2.50
N ALA A 113 -2.48 -14.39 -2.73
CA ALA A 113 -1.79 -13.63 -1.72
C ALA A 113 -2.70 -12.54 -1.13
N ILE A 114 -3.58 -11.90 -1.94
CA ILE A 114 -4.57 -10.94 -1.46
C ILE A 114 -5.43 -11.53 -0.34
N TYR A 115 -5.95 -12.75 -0.54
CA TYR A 115 -6.79 -13.41 0.45
C TYR A 115 -6.00 -13.88 1.68
N ARG A 116 -4.76 -14.34 1.47
CA ARG A 116 -3.88 -14.75 2.56
C ARG A 116 -3.50 -13.58 3.46
N GLU A 117 -3.22 -12.42 2.88
CA GLU A 117 -2.90 -11.20 3.61
C GLU A 117 -4.12 -10.66 4.38
N LEU A 118 -5.34 -10.74 3.81
CA LEU A 118 -6.59 -10.49 4.55
C LEU A 118 -6.68 -11.35 5.81
N ALA A 119 -6.33 -12.64 5.72
CA ALA A 119 -6.31 -13.53 6.89
C ALA A 119 -5.27 -13.11 7.96
N GLY A 120 -4.32 -12.25 7.62
CA GLY A 120 -3.38 -11.58 8.52
C GLY A 120 -3.84 -10.20 9.00
N GLY A 121 -4.98 -9.71 8.51
CA GLY A 121 -5.51 -8.39 8.89
C GLY A 121 -5.08 -7.23 7.97
N VAL A 122 -4.36 -7.51 6.88
CA VAL A 122 -3.94 -6.49 5.91
C VAL A 122 -5.11 -6.10 5.03
N THR A 123 -5.39 -4.81 4.92
CA THR A 123 -6.48 -4.25 4.12
C THR A 123 -6.01 -3.45 2.93
N THR A 124 -4.77 -2.97 2.98
CA THR A 124 -4.20 -2.06 1.98
C THR A 124 -2.73 -2.37 1.76
N SER A 125 -2.30 -2.42 0.49
CA SER A 125 -0.89 -2.57 0.13
C SER A 125 -0.46 -1.58 -0.93
N ASN A 126 0.78 -1.09 -0.80
CA ASN A 126 1.45 -0.32 -1.84
C ASN A 126 2.21 -1.28 -2.75
N VAL A 127 1.64 -1.62 -3.89
CA VAL A 127 2.23 -2.55 -4.85
C VAL A 127 3.22 -1.81 -5.74
N LEU A 128 4.49 -2.13 -5.56
CA LEU A 128 5.62 -1.43 -6.17
C LEU A 128 6.23 -2.21 -7.34
N HIS A 129 6.78 -1.46 -8.31
CA HIS A 129 7.76 -2.02 -9.23
C HIS A 129 8.96 -2.56 -8.42
N GLY A 130 9.54 -3.66 -8.83
CA GLY A 130 10.71 -4.23 -8.17
C GLY A 130 11.96 -3.33 -8.27
N SER A 131 13.05 -3.74 -7.62
CA SER A 131 14.26 -2.90 -7.46
C SER A 131 15.29 -3.06 -8.58
N ALA A 132 14.89 -3.54 -9.77
CA ALA A 132 15.82 -3.84 -10.86
C ALA A 132 16.45 -2.60 -11.55
N ASN A 133 15.90 -1.41 -11.37
CA ASN A 133 16.25 -0.18 -12.08
C ASN A 133 16.58 0.95 -11.10
N PRO A 134 17.56 1.84 -11.40
CA PRO A 134 17.73 3.07 -10.62
C PRO A 134 16.46 3.90 -10.52
N ILE A 135 15.72 4.01 -11.63
CA ILE A 135 14.37 4.56 -11.71
C ILE A 135 13.48 3.48 -12.34
N GLY A 136 12.60 2.92 -11.54
CA GLY A 136 11.63 1.89 -11.94
C GLY A 136 10.29 2.47 -12.35
N GLY A 137 9.26 1.60 -12.39
CA GLY A 137 7.91 1.95 -12.82
C GLY A 137 7.05 2.59 -11.73
N LYS A 138 5.87 3.01 -12.16
CA LYS A 138 4.80 3.57 -11.32
C LYS A 138 4.18 2.46 -10.46
N ASN A 139 3.94 2.77 -9.18
CA ASN A 139 3.23 1.89 -8.25
C ASN A 139 1.70 2.09 -8.32
N VAL A 140 0.99 1.25 -7.59
CA VAL A 140 -0.43 1.42 -7.29
C VAL A 140 -0.69 1.05 -5.84
N VAL A 141 -1.52 1.82 -5.15
CA VAL A 141 -2.05 1.43 -3.84
C VAL A 141 -3.36 0.68 -4.09
N ILE A 142 -3.50 -0.49 -3.46
CA ILE A 142 -4.70 -1.32 -3.56
C ILE A 142 -5.34 -1.51 -2.19
N LYS A 143 -6.67 -1.69 -2.17
CA LYS A 143 -7.41 -2.30 -1.06
C LYS A 143 -7.65 -3.77 -1.39
N HIS A 144 -7.51 -4.64 -0.41
CA HIS A 144 -7.61 -6.10 -0.58
C HIS A 144 -9.06 -6.56 -0.75
N ARG A 145 -9.79 -5.97 -1.67
CA ARG A 145 -11.20 -6.29 -1.97
C ARG A 145 -11.30 -7.59 -2.77
N TRP A 146 -10.95 -8.70 -2.12
CA TRP A 146 -10.96 -10.04 -2.72
C TRP A 146 -12.28 -10.36 -3.44
N GLY A 147 -12.18 -10.85 -4.67
CA GLY A 147 -13.34 -11.14 -5.53
C GLY A 147 -13.81 -9.97 -6.40
N LYS A 148 -13.23 -8.78 -6.25
CA LYS A 148 -13.41 -7.68 -7.21
C LYS A 148 -12.42 -7.82 -8.36
N GLY A 149 -12.71 -7.21 -9.51
CA GLY A 149 -11.75 -7.12 -10.63
C GLY A 149 -10.61 -6.14 -10.35
N ALA A 150 -9.57 -6.11 -11.19
CA ALA A 150 -8.39 -5.27 -11.02
C ALA A 150 -8.70 -3.79 -10.72
N ALA A 151 -9.65 -3.20 -11.45
CA ALA A 151 -10.10 -1.83 -11.18
C ALA A 151 -10.71 -1.66 -9.77
N GLY A 152 -11.42 -2.68 -9.27
CA GLY A 152 -12.04 -2.67 -7.95
C GLY A 152 -11.04 -2.80 -6.80
N LEU A 153 -9.82 -3.27 -7.06
CA LEU A 153 -8.74 -3.30 -6.06
C LEU A 153 -8.12 -1.92 -5.84
N ILE A 154 -8.09 -1.06 -6.86
CA ILE A 154 -7.38 0.22 -6.79
C ILE A 154 -7.96 1.08 -5.65
N PHE A 155 -7.07 1.64 -4.81
CA PHE A 155 -7.45 2.61 -3.80
C PHE A 155 -7.65 3.97 -4.47
N GLU A 156 -8.90 4.33 -4.72
CA GLU A 156 -9.23 5.59 -5.37
C GLU A 156 -8.83 6.80 -4.53
N GLY A 157 -8.19 7.76 -5.17
CA GLY A 157 -7.71 8.97 -4.51
C GLY A 157 -6.33 8.85 -3.85
N ALA A 158 -5.74 7.66 -3.77
CA ALA A 158 -4.34 7.53 -3.37
C ALA A 158 -3.43 8.27 -4.37
N PRO A 159 -2.48 9.11 -3.90
CA PRO A 159 -1.56 9.81 -4.79
C PRO A 159 -0.73 8.84 -5.62
N PRO A 160 -0.39 9.21 -6.86
CA PRO A 160 0.48 8.38 -7.69
C PRO A 160 1.89 8.32 -7.11
N GLY A 161 2.58 7.20 -7.28
CA GLY A 161 3.97 7.05 -6.87
C GLY A 161 4.83 6.39 -7.94
N ILE A 162 6.12 6.27 -7.64
CA ILE A 162 7.13 5.66 -8.50
C ILE A 162 8.21 5.01 -7.64
N LYS A 163 8.75 3.88 -8.11
CA LYS A 163 9.82 3.15 -7.43
C LYS A 163 11.19 3.59 -7.94
N PHE A 164 12.06 3.97 -7.00
CA PHE A 164 13.50 4.11 -7.23
C PHE A 164 14.26 2.98 -6.52
N ALA A 165 15.50 2.74 -6.90
CA ALA A 165 16.34 1.77 -6.21
C ALA A 165 17.81 2.18 -6.19
N MET A 166 18.42 1.96 -5.03
CA MET A 166 19.85 2.07 -4.76
C MET A 166 20.45 0.65 -4.56
N GLY A 167 21.73 0.57 -4.37
CA GLY A 167 22.39 -0.65 -3.97
C GLY A 167 22.76 -1.61 -5.08
N GLU A 168 22.83 -2.88 -4.73
CA GLU A 168 23.30 -3.90 -5.67
C GLU A 168 22.26 -4.32 -6.71
N ASN A 169 20.98 -4.18 -6.40
CA ASN A 169 19.92 -4.62 -7.28
C ASN A 169 19.90 -3.86 -8.62
N PRO A 170 19.90 -2.52 -8.66
CA PRO A 170 19.85 -1.76 -9.91
C PRO A 170 21.18 -1.74 -10.66
N LYS A 171 22.31 -2.00 -10.03
CA LYS A 171 23.63 -2.03 -10.70
C LYS A 171 23.90 -3.27 -11.55
N ARG A 172 22.98 -4.23 -11.59
CA ARG A 172 23.05 -5.40 -12.47
C ARG A 172 24.37 -6.20 -12.42
N SER A 173 24.87 -6.46 -11.22
CA SER A 173 26.10 -7.23 -11.02
C SER A 173 25.92 -8.75 -11.16
N ARG A 174 24.68 -9.26 -11.12
CA ARG A 174 24.40 -10.70 -11.17
C ARG A 174 23.99 -11.14 -12.58
N GLY A 175 24.80 -12.08 -13.15
CA GLY A 175 24.31 -13.07 -14.10
C GLY A 175 23.74 -12.54 -15.42
N THR A 176 24.37 -11.56 -16.08
CA THR A 176 24.08 -11.39 -17.51
C THR A 176 24.67 -12.59 -18.24
N PRO A 177 23.87 -13.37 -19.00
CA PRO A 177 24.40 -14.47 -19.79
C PRO A 177 25.54 -14.03 -20.70
N ALA A 178 26.50 -14.91 -20.97
CA ALA A 178 27.58 -14.61 -21.89
C ALA A 178 27.02 -14.19 -23.26
N GLY A 179 27.55 -13.11 -23.84
CA GLY A 179 27.12 -12.58 -25.14
C GLY A 179 25.94 -11.57 -25.09
N VAL A 180 25.29 -11.37 -23.93
CA VAL A 180 24.28 -10.34 -23.78
C VAL A 180 24.94 -9.03 -23.34
N PRO A 181 24.68 -7.87 -24.01
CA PRO A 181 25.21 -6.59 -23.57
C PRO A 181 24.80 -6.26 -22.14
N LYS A 182 25.76 -5.87 -21.31
CA LYS A 182 25.48 -5.47 -19.94
C LYS A 182 24.80 -4.12 -19.95
N ARG A 183 23.61 -4.03 -19.30
CA ARG A 183 22.96 -2.75 -19.10
C ARG A 183 23.75 -1.88 -18.12
N TYR A 184 23.92 -0.60 -18.42
CA TYR A 184 24.33 0.41 -17.44
C TYR A 184 23.20 0.59 -16.41
N PRO A 185 23.49 0.84 -15.09
CA PRO A 185 24.80 0.95 -14.46
C PRO A 185 25.37 -0.40 -13.97
N GLN A 186 26.70 -0.46 -13.83
CA GLN A 186 27.41 -1.61 -13.28
C GLN A 186 27.96 -1.34 -11.86
N THR A 187 27.85 -0.10 -11.40
CA THR A 187 28.41 0.35 -10.11
C THR A 187 27.42 1.25 -9.37
N ARG A 188 27.63 1.43 -8.06
CA ARG A 188 26.86 2.41 -7.26
C ARG A 188 27.02 3.85 -7.76
N MET A 189 28.20 4.22 -8.27
CA MET A 189 28.41 5.51 -8.93
C MET A 189 27.47 5.70 -10.11
N GLY A 190 27.36 4.66 -10.97
CA GLY A 190 26.48 4.70 -12.13
C GLY A 190 25.00 4.75 -11.77
N VAL A 191 24.57 4.22 -10.61
CA VAL A 191 23.18 4.37 -10.14
C VAL A 191 22.83 5.84 -9.91
N ILE A 192 23.70 6.58 -9.25
CA ILE A 192 23.53 8.03 -9.01
C ILE A 192 23.58 8.82 -10.31
N ASP A 193 24.49 8.45 -11.23
CA ASP A 193 24.62 9.09 -12.54
C ASP A 193 23.34 8.94 -13.38
N VAL A 194 22.76 7.74 -13.44
CA VAL A 194 21.47 7.52 -14.11
C VAL A 194 20.37 8.43 -13.56
N MET A 195 20.29 8.59 -12.23
CA MET A 195 19.28 9.46 -11.63
C MET A 195 19.50 10.93 -12.01
N ARG A 196 20.74 11.42 -11.94
CA ARG A 196 21.05 12.80 -12.34
C ARG A 196 20.77 13.06 -13.80
N GLU A 197 21.17 12.16 -14.69
CA GLU A 197 20.92 12.27 -16.12
C GLU A 197 19.40 12.30 -16.42
N ALA A 198 18.63 11.41 -15.79
CA ALA A 198 17.19 11.35 -15.97
C ALA A 198 16.50 12.65 -15.51
N PHE A 199 16.85 13.17 -14.32
CA PHE A 199 16.28 14.42 -13.83
C PHE A 199 16.78 15.66 -14.59
N THR A 200 18.00 15.65 -15.13
CA THR A 200 18.50 16.70 -16.04
C THR A 200 17.64 16.75 -17.30
N LYS A 201 17.33 15.59 -17.90
CA LYS A 201 16.42 15.50 -19.06
C LYS A 201 15.00 15.91 -18.69
N ALA A 202 14.50 15.49 -17.54
CA ALA A 202 13.15 15.85 -17.10
C ALA A 202 12.99 17.37 -16.92
N ARG A 203 13.98 18.06 -16.34
CA ARG A 203 13.97 19.53 -16.24
C ARG A 203 14.00 20.23 -17.61
N ALA A 204 14.79 19.72 -18.55
CA ALA A 204 14.82 20.27 -19.92
C ALA A 204 13.46 20.08 -20.62
N TYR A 205 12.85 18.91 -20.46
CA TYR A 205 11.52 18.59 -20.97
C TYR A 205 10.43 19.47 -20.34
N GLU A 206 10.42 19.62 -19.02
CA GLU A 206 9.52 20.51 -18.30
C GLU A 206 9.62 21.96 -18.80
N LYS A 207 10.86 22.46 -18.99
CA LYS A 207 11.10 23.81 -19.51
C LYS A 207 10.49 23.99 -20.90
N THR A 208 10.68 23.02 -21.79
CA THR A 208 10.12 23.06 -23.15
C THR A 208 8.60 23.17 -23.14
N TRP A 209 7.93 22.39 -22.25
CA TRP A 209 6.47 22.47 -22.10
C TRP A 209 6.01 23.80 -21.50
N LYS A 210 6.70 24.31 -20.47
CA LYS A 210 6.40 25.63 -19.87
C LYS A 210 6.53 26.77 -20.89
N GLU A 211 7.57 26.75 -21.75
CA GLU A 211 7.77 27.72 -22.82
C GLU A 211 6.65 27.65 -23.88
N TYR A 212 6.25 26.42 -24.27
CA TYR A 212 5.12 26.21 -25.17
C TYR A 212 3.81 26.76 -24.59
N GLU A 213 3.47 26.43 -23.34
CA GLU A 213 2.23 26.91 -22.72
C GLU A 213 2.23 28.43 -22.51
N ALA A 214 3.37 29.06 -22.22
CA ALA A 214 3.50 30.50 -22.11
C ALA A 214 3.25 31.19 -23.45
N ARG A 215 3.82 30.68 -24.55
CA ARG A 215 3.62 31.20 -25.93
C ARG A 215 2.16 31.02 -26.37
N LYS A 216 1.56 29.86 -26.05
CA LYS A 216 0.16 29.58 -26.34
C LYS A 216 -0.78 30.52 -25.56
N ALA A 217 -0.49 30.78 -24.29
CA ALA A 217 -1.23 31.74 -23.47
C ALA A 217 -1.09 33.19 -24.00
N ALA A 218 0.03 33.53 -24.61
CA ALA A 218 0.26 34.79 -25.27
C ALA A 218 -0.47 34.94 -26.64
N GLY A 219 -1.16 33.88 -27.09
CA GLY A 219 -1.91 33.92 -28.38
C GLY A 219 -1.04 33.76 -29.59
N GLU A 220 0.18 33.25 -29.50
CA GLU A 220 1.07 33.02 -30.64
C GLU A 220 0.44 32.00 -31.61
N PRO A 221 0.29 32.35 -32.91
CA PRO A 221 -0.33 31.48 -33.91
C PRO A 221 0.60 30.31 -34.31
N ASP A 222 0.01 29.26 -34.86
CA ASP A 222 0.70 28.12 -35.50
C ASP A 222 1.70 27.38 -34.62
N LEU A 223 1.45 27.38 -33.28
CA LEU A 223 2.29 26.67 -32.34
C LEU A 223 2.11 25.14 -32.45
N VAL A 224 3.23 24.43 -32.61
CA VAL A 224 3.28 22.98 -32.56
C VAL A 224 3.61 22.55 -31.11
N PRO A 225 2.76 21.72 -30.46
CA PRO A 225 3.06 21.25 -29.12
C PRO A 225 4.34 20.38 -29.12
N PRO A 226 5.14 20.41 -28.03
CA PRO A 226 6.25 19.50 -27.86
C PRO A 226 5.80 18.03 -27.93
N ARG A 227 6.67 17.17 -28.45
CA ARG A 227 6.39 15.73 -28.43
C ARG A 227 6.32 15.23 -26.97
N ARG A 228 5.29 14.45 -26.67
CA ARG A 228 5.20 13.76 -25.35
C ARG A 228 6.30 12.73 -25.20
N ASP A 229 6.88 12.69 -24.01
CA ASP A 229 7.88 11.71 -23.60
C ASP A 229 7.39 10.99 -22.35
N LEU A 230 6.93 9.74 -22.55
CA LEU A 230 6.32 8.95 -21.47
C LEU A 230 7.31 8.51 -20.38
N GLU A 231 8.62 8.52 -20.68
CA GLU A 231 9.67 8.28 -19.70
C GLU A 231 9.90 9.51 -18.81
N LEU A 232 9.84 10.72 -19.39
CA LEU A 232 10.13 11.95 -18.66
C LEU A 232 8.91 12.53 -17.93
N GLU A 233 7.69 12.31 -18.42
CA GLU A 233 6.47 12.82 -17.78
C GLU A 233 6.35 12.43 -16.29
N PRO A 234 6.54 11.15 -15.86
CA PRO A 234 6.49 10.81 -14.44
C PRO A 234 7.58 11.47 -13.61
N LEU A 235 8.74 11.77 -14.20
CA LEU A 235 9.82 12.47 -13.50
C LEU A 235 9.52 13.96 -13.34
N VAL A 236 8.84 14.58 -14.30
CA VAL A 236 8.31 15.95 -14.14
C VAL A 236 7.28 15.98 -13.02
N GLU A 237 6.37 14.99 -12.95
CA GLU A 237 5.43 14.89 -11.84
C GLU A 237 6.11 14.76 -10.47
N VAL A 238 7.28 14.09 -10.40
CA VAL A 238 8.13 14.06 -9.19
C VAL A 238 8.67 15.45 -8.86
N LEU A 239 9.23 16.17 -9.85
CA LEU A 239 9.75 17.53 -9.65
C LEU A 239 8.66 18.52 -9.20
N GLU A 240 7.44 18.32 -9.65
CA GLU A 240 6.26 19.11 -9.26
C GLU A 240 5.64 18.67 -7.92
N GLY A 241 6.14 17.61 -7.28
CA GLY A 241 5.61 17.05 -6.05
C GLY A 241 4.26 16.34 -6.19
N LYS A 242 3.84 16.03 -7.41
CA LYS A 242 2.59 15.33 -7.74
C LYS A 242 2.70 13.82 -7.61
N ARG A 243 3.91 13.26 -7.75
CA ARG A 243 4.21 11.83 -7.68
C ARG A 243 5.15 11.53 -6.53
N LEU A 244 4.78 10.55 -5.68
CA LEU A 244 5.54 10.15 -4.51
C LEU A 244 6.71 9.23 -4.93
N VAL A 245 7.91 9.49 -4.41
CA VAL A 245 9.08 8.63 -4.63
C VAL A 245 9.21 7.64 -3.48
N HIS A 246 9.18 6.34 -3.79
CA HIS A 246 9.44 5.22 -2.89
C HIS A 246 10.76 4.57 -3.30
N ALA A 247 11.78 4.63 -2.45
CA ALA A 247 13.14 4.28 -2.84
C ALA A 247 13.71 3.11 -2.05
N HIS A 248 13.96 1.99 -2.72
CA HIS A 248 14.71 0.87 -2.17
C HIS A 248 16.14 1.29 -1.82
N CYS A 249 16.56 1.09 -0.58
CA CYS A 249 17.91 1.36 -0.10
C CYS A 249 18.18 0.62 1.21
N TYR A 250 19.44 0.23 1.44
CA TYR A 250 19.87 -0.43 2.68
C TYR A 250 20.90 0.36 3.43
N ARG A 251 21.97 0.79 2.74
CA ARG A 251 23.18 1.34 3.31
C ARG A 251 23.07 2.83 3.60
N ALA A 252 23.66 3.25 4.70
CA ALA A 252 23.67 4.65 5.13
C ALA A 252 24.27 5.61 4.09
N ASP A 253 25.39 5.23 3.46
CA ASP A 253 26.03 6.04 2.43
C ASP A 253 25.14 6.25 1.20
N GLU A 254 24.39 5.23 0.78
CA GLU A 254 23.47 5.30 -0.35
C GLU A 254 22.23 6.12 -0.01
N ILE A 255 21.69 5.97 1.21
CA ILE A 255 20.56 6.79 1.69
C ILE A 255 20.92 8.28 1.59
N VAL A 256 22.07 8.68 2.16
CA VAL A 256 22.53 10.08 2.13
C VAL A 256 22.73 10.57 0.68
N GLN A 257 23.30 9.74 -0.21
CA GLN A 257 23.48 10.15 -1.61
C GLN A 257 22.15 10.34 -2.33
N LEU A 258 21.15 9.49 -2.08
CA LEU A 258 19.82 9.66 -2.65
C LEU A 258 19.14 10.93 -2.16
N LEU A 259 19.22 11.23 -0.86
CA LEU A 259 18.68 12.47 -0.29
C LEU A 259 19.34 13.70 -0.93
N ARG A 260 20.67 13.68 -1.15
CA ARG A 260 21.38 14.76 -1.85
C ARG A 260 20.94 14.94 -3.29
N VAL A 261 20.69 13.86 -4.04
CA VAL A 261 20.11 13.95 -5.39
C VAL A 261 18.72 14.58 -5.35
N ALA A 262 17.89 14.20 -4.39
CA ALA A 262 16.57 14.80 -4.23
C ALA A 262 16.67 16.32 -3.94
N GLU A 263 17.59 16.74 -3.09
CA GLU A 263 17.87 18.14 -2.77
C GLU A 263 18.41 18.90 -3.98
N GLU A 264 19.37 18.33 -4.74
CA GLU A 264 19.95 18.89 -5.95
C GLU A 264 18.88 19.23 -7.01
N PHE A 265 17.89 18.36 -7.13
CA PHE A 265 16.80 18.53 -8.08
C PHE A 265 15.51 19.12 -7.47
N GLY A 266 15.47 19.41 -6.17
CA GLY A 266 14.35 20.08 -5.52
C GLY A 266 13.10 19.24 -5.36
N PHE A 267 13.20 17.91 -5.32
CA PHE A 267 12.09 17.03 -5.00
C PHE A 267 12.24 16.37 -3.63
N ARG A 268 11.21 15.67 -3.15
CA ARG A 268 11.20 14.98 -1.87
C ARG A 268 11.06 13.48 -2.05
N ILE A 269 11.83 12.70 -1.28
CA ILE A 269 11.58 11.28 -1.10
C ILE A 269 10.39 11.14 -0.14
N ALA A 270 9.35 10.43 -0.57
CA ALA A 270 8.20 10.16 0.30
C ALA A 270 8.54 9.08 1.32
N THR A 271 9.13 7.96 0.86
CA THR A 271 9.47 6.83 1.73
C THR A 271 10.74 6.15 1.24
N LEU A 272 11.70 6.03 2.12
CA LEU A 272 12.85 5.14 1.97
C LEU A 272 12.40 3.73 2.35
N GLN A 273 12.66 2.74 1.49
CA GLN A 273 12.20 1.36 1.67
C GLN A 273 13.35 0.47 2.13
N HIS A 274 13.07 -0.40 3.10
CA HIS A 274 13.97 -1.32 3.78
C HIS A 274 14.90 -0.63 4.77
N VAL A 275 15.65 0.37 4.40
CA VAL A 275 16.40 1.32 5.25
C VAL A 275 17.13 0.64 6.41
N LEU A 276 17.79 -0.49 6.16
CA LEU A 276 18.36 -1.32 7.25
C LEU A 276 19.45 -0.63 8.06
N GLU A 277 20.15 0.35 7.48
CA GLU A 277 21.12 1.20 8.16
C GLU A 277 20.59 2.62 8.47
N GLY A 278 19.27 2.80 8.46
CA GLY A 278 18.64 4.10 8.73
C GLY A 278 19.01 4.70 10.07
N TYR A 279 19.23 3.86 11.09
CA TYR A 279 19.66 4.28 12.41
C TYR A 279 20.99 5.07 12.41
N LYS A 280 21.86 4.85 11.41
CA LYS A 280 23.15 5.55 11.28
C LYS A 280 22.99 6.98 10.75
N VAL A 281 21.91 7.27 10.05
CA VAL A 281 21.64 8.53 9.32
C VAL A 281 20.21 9.04 9.58
N ALA A 282 19.69 8.73 10.76
CA ALA A 282 18.31 9.07 11.12
C ALA A 282 18.09 10.60 11.16
N ASP A 283 19.09 11.36 11.57
CA ASP A 283 19.04 12.83 11.61
C ASP A 283 18.91 13.43 10.19
N GLU A 284 19.65 12.88 9.20
CA GLU A 284 19.57 13.31 7.81
C GLU A 284 18.20 12.93 7.18
N ILE A 285 17.67 11.75 7.51
CA ILE A 285 16.35 11.32 7.06
C ILE A 285 15.28 12.24 7.63
N ALA A 286 15.34 12.54 8.93
CA ALA A 286 14.41 13.44 9.61
C ALA A 286 14.49 14.86 9.05
N ALA A 287 15.69 15.40 8.82
CA ALA A 287 15.90 16.73 8.24
C ALA A 287 15.34 16.84 6.82
N HIS A 288 15.47 15.78 6.01
CA HIS A 288 14.86 15.73 4.67
C HIS A 288 13.34 15.64 4.75
N GLY A 289 12.80 15.05 5.81
CA GLY A 289 11.36 14.80 5.99
C GLY A 289 10.84 13.57 5.24
N ALA A 290 11.72 12.64 4.87
CA ALA A 290 11.32 11.36 4.30
C ALA A 290 10.76 10.43 5.39
N GLY A 291 9.76 9.62 5.05
CA GLY A 291 9.42 8.44 5.83
C GLY A 291 10.44 7.32 5.62
N ALA A 292 10.46 6.36 6.55
CA ALA A 292 11.29 5.17 6.47
C ALA A 292 10.41 3.93 6.72
N SER A 293 10.45 2.98 5.80
CA SER A 293 9.76 1.71 5.94
C SER A 293 10.81 0.60 6.05
N THR A 294 10.84 -0.15 7.15
CA THR A 294 11.92 -1.10 7.46
C THR A 294 11.39 -2.48 7.81
N PHE A 295 12.29 -3.44 7.94
CA PHE A 295 12.04 -4.75 8.54
C PHE A 295 12.37 -4.73 10.03
N SER A 296 11.78 -5.64 10.81
CA SER A 296 12.04 -5.70 12.24
C SER A 296 13.35 -6.41 12.56
N ASP A 297 13.64 -7.53 11.91
CA ASP A 297 14.77 -8.39 12.25
C ASP A 297 15.39 -9.15 11.07
N TRP A 298 15.24 -8.63 9.85
CA TRP A 298 15.88 -9.18 8.66
C TRP A 298 17.31 -8.64 8.56
N TRP A 299 18.30 -9.46 8.86
CA TRP A 299 19.70 -9.11 8.76
C TRP A 299 20.54 -10.19 8.08
N ALA A 300 21.71 -9.79 7.59
CA ALA A 300 22.77 -10.67 7.08
C ALA A 300 22.38 -11.63 5.95
N TYR A 301 21.21 -11.49 5.32
CA TYR A 301 20.81 -12.33 4.18
C TYR A 301 21.51 -11.96 2.88
N LYS A 302 22.18 -10.80 2.84
CA LYS A 302 23.11 -10.35 1.78
C LYS A 302 24.11 -9.34 2.35
N VAL A 303 25.20 -9.08 1.64
CA VAL A 303 26.31 -8.22 2.14
C VAL A 303 25.81 -6.82 2.51
N GLU A 304 24.98 -6.18 1.72
CA GLU A 304 24.47 -4.83 2.01
C GLU A 304 23.43 -4.78 3.16
N ALA A 305 23.06 -5.93 3.71
CA ALA A 305 22.18 -6.06 4.88
C ALA A 305 22.94 -6.48 6.15
N TYR A 306 24.28 -6.44 6.13
CA TYR A 306 25.13 -6.97 7.21
C TYR A 306 24.99 -6.18 8.51
N ASP A 307 24.83 -4.86 8.42
CA ASP A 307 24.74 -3.95 9.56
C ASP A 307 23.28 -3.67 9.98
N ALA A 308 22.32 -4.48 9.51
CA ALA A 308 20.95 -4.40 10.00
C ALA A 308 20.88 -4.79 11.48
N ILE A 309 20.09 -4.06 12.26
CA ILE A 309 19.90 -4.30 13.69
C ILE A 309 18.41 -4.23 14.07
N PRO A 310 17.96 -5.00 15.07
CA PRO A 310 16.53 -5.01 15.44
C PRO A 310 16.07 -3.71 16.13
N TYR A 311 16.97 -2.82 16.52
CA TYR A 311 16.68 -1.52 17.13
C TYR A 311 16.39 -0.42 16.10
N ASN A 312 16.60 -0.68 14.81
CA ASN A 312 16.59 0.32 13.75
C ASN A 312 15.30 1.15 13.73
N ALA A 313 14.12 0.50 13.79
CA ALA A 313 12.84 1.20 13.78
C ALA A 313 12.69 2.16 14.98
N ALA A 314 13.07 1.71 16.16
CA ALA A 314 12.99 2.52 17.39
C ALA A 314 13.94 3.70 17.35
N LEU A 315 15.20 3.48 16.98
CA LEU A 315 16.21 4.54 16.90
C LEU A 315 15.83 5.64 15.89
N MET A 316 15.28 5.26 14.74
CA MET A 316 14.75 6.23 13.78
C MET A 316 13.52 6.98 14.31
N THR A 317 12.61 6.28 15.00
CA THR A 317 11.44 6.90 15.63
C THR A 317 11.84 7.92 16.69
N GLU A 318 12.82 7.62 17.54
CA GLU A 318 13.37 8.54 18.56
C GLU A 318 13.95 9.82 17.95
N ARG A 319 14.46 9.73 16.71
CA ARG A 319 15.00 10.90 15.97
C ARG A 319 13.94 11.63 15.15
N GLY A 320 12.64 11.27 15.30
CA GLY A 320 11.54 11.95 14.66
C GLY A 320 11.28 11.55 13.21
N VAL A 321 11.88 10.44 12.75
CA VAL A 321 11.53 9.87 11.43
C VAL A 321 10.16 9.22 11.50
N LEU A 322 9.33 9.41 10.49
CA LEU A 322 8.06 8.70 10.33
C LEU A 322 8.35 7.26 9.85
N VAL A 323 8.37 6.32 10.81
CA VAL A 323 8.75 4.93 10.54
C VAL A 323 7.52 4.05 10.32
N SER A 324 7.61 3.10 9.39
CA SER A 324 6.68 1.96 9.22
C SER A 324 7.45 0.65 9.11
N ILE A 325 6.73 -0.45 9.32
CA ILE A 325 7.21 -1.81 9.01
C ILE A 325 6.52 -2.26 7.72
N ASN A 326 7.27 -2.92 6.84
CA ASN A 326 6.77 -3.52 5.60
C ASN A 326 7.17 -4.99 5.49
N SER A 327 6.54 -5.70 4.56
CA SER A 327 6.81 -7.12 4.35
C SER A 327 7.85 -7.39 3.26
N ASP A 328 7.74 -6.75 2.09
CA ASP A 328 8.43 -7.15 0.85
C ASP A 328 8.29 -8.66 0.54
N SER A 329 7.21 -9.29 1.07
CA SER A 329 6.95 -10.73 0.99
C SER A 329 5.47 -11.02 1.23
N ASP A 330 4.86 -11.84 0.37
CA ASP A 330 3.49 -12.33 0.50
C ASP A 330 3.27 -13.23 1.73
N GLU A 331 4.32 -13.88 2.22
CA GLU A 331 4.29 -14.68 3.45
C GLU A 331 4.40 -13.80 4.71
N GLU A 332 5.34 -12.87 4.76
CA GLU A 332 5.57 -12.00 5.93
C GLU A 332 4.46 -10.97 6.11
N ALA A 333 3.80 -10.53 5.03
CA ALA A 333 2.68 -9.58 5.11
C ALA A 333 1.58 -10.04 6.07
N ARG A 334 1.35 -11.35 6.17
CA ARG A 334 0.37 -11.94 7.09
C ARG A 334 0.74 -11.79 8.57
N HIS A 335 1.96 -11.40 8.87
CA HIS A 335 2.53 -11.34 10.21
C HIS A 335 3.01 -9.94 10.60
N LEU A 336 2.64 -8.89 9.87
CA LEU A 336 3.06 -7.51 10.15
C LEU A 336 2.73 -7.07 11.59
N ASN A 337 1.67 -7.57 12.18
CA ASN A 337 1.36 -7.34 13.59
C ASN A 337 2.44 -7.89 14.54
N GLN A 338 3.01 -9.05 14.22
CA GLN A 338 4.11 -9.66 14.98
C GLN A 338 5.42 -8.93 14.71
N GLU A 339 5.65 -8.50 13.48
CA GLU A 339 6.81 -7.67 13.12
C GLU A 339 6.80 -6.35 13.91
N ALA A 340 5.65 -5.69 14.00
CA ALA A 340 5.49 -4.50 14.83
C ALA A 340 5.76 -4.79 16.33
N ALA A 341 5.26 -5.90 16.86
CA ALA A 341 5.48 -6.30 18.24
C ALA A 341 6.95 -6.51 18.62
N LYS A 342 7.79 -6.95 17.67
CA LYS A 342 9.24 -7.10 17.87
C LYS A 342 9.91 -5.77 18.22
N THR A 343 9.41 -4.64 17.71
CA THR A 343 9.98 -3.30 18.00
C THR A 343 9.79 -2.88 19.46
N MET A 344 8.73 -3.37 20.12
CA MET A 344 8.57 -3.17 21.56
C MET A 344 9.62 -3.93 22.35
N LYS A 345 9.87 -5.18 21.99
CA LYS A 345 10.83 -6.04 22.69
C LYS A 345 12.28 -5.55 22.51
N TRP A 346 12.68 -5.21 21.30
CA TRP A 346 14.04 -4.84 20.96
C TRP A 346 14.33 -3.35 21.12
N GLY A 347 13.36 -2.51 20.74
CA GLY A 347 13.53 -1.07 20.70
C GLY A 347 12.85 -0.30 21.83
N GLY A 348 12.00 -0.97 22.64
CA GLY A 348 11.25 -0.31 23.72
C GLY A 348 10.16 0.65 23.24
N LEU A 349 9.69 0.52 22.00
CA LEU A 349 8.52 1.28 21.54
C LEU A 349 7.30 0.94 22.37
N THR A 350 6.43 1.91 22.59
CA THR A 350 5.14 1.69 23.24
C THR A 350 4.21 0.87 22.32
N GLU A 351 3.13 0.34 22.89
CA GLU A 351 2.10 -0.38 22.15
C GLU A 351 1.48 0.49 21.03
N ASP A 352 1.12 1.73 21.37
CA ASP A 352 0.58 2.68 20.39
C ASP A 352 1.56 2.98 19.26
N GLN A 353 2.84 3.13 19.60
CA GLN A 353 3.89 3.33 18.59
C GLN A 353 4.03 2.10 17.68
N ALA A 354 4.04 0.88 18.26
CA ALA A 354 4.14 -0.35 17.48
C ALA A 354 2.94 -0.53 16.54
N LEU A 355 1.71 -0.29 17.01
CA LEU A 355 0.51 -0.31 16.17
C LEU A 355 0.57 0.76 15.07
N ALA A 356 1.08 1.95 15.38
CA ALA A 356 1.22 3.02 14.40
C ALA A 356 2.16 2.64 13.25
N LEU A 357 3.20 1.81 13.48
CA LEU A 357 4.15 1.36 12.45
C LEU A 357 3.50 0.59 11.29
N ILE A 358 2.33 0.00 11.52
CA ILE A 358 1.63 -0.85 10.54
C ILE A 358 0.23 -0.31 10.18
N THR A 359 -0.12 0.89 10.65
CA THR A 359 -1.44 1.50 10.43
C THR A 359 -1.33 2.95 9.99
N ILE A 360 -1.29 3.90 10.92
CA ILE A 360 -1.32 5.34 10.61
C ILE A 360 -0.02 5.85 9.97
N ASN A 361 1.15 5.29 10.32
CA ASN A 361 2.41 5.74 9.75
C ASN A 361 2.53 5.39 8.26
N PRO A 362 2.31 4.13 7.81
CA PRO A 362 2.27 3.83 6.38
C PRO A 362 1.15 4.61 5.66
N ALA A 363 -0.01 4.84 6.30
CA ALA A 363 -1.05 5.68 5.72
C ALA A 363 -0.56 7.11 5.44
N LYS A 364 0.20 7.73 6.38
CA LYS A 364 0.81 9.04 6.19
C LYS A 364 1.90 9.05 5.12
N GLN A 365 2.74 8.01 5.06
CA GLN A 365 3.75 7.85 4.02
C GLN A 365 3.15 7.77 2.61
N LEU A 366 1.99 7.13 2.49
CA LEU A 366 1.21 7.02 1.25
C LEU A 366 0.26 8.19 1.02
N ARG A 367 0.14 9.12 1.99
CA ARG A 367 -0.80 10.26 2.00
C ARG A 367 -2.26 9.82 1.83
N ILE A 368 -2.63 8.71 2.47
CA ILE A 368 -4.00 8.17 2.53
C ILE A 368 -4.59 8.21 3.94
N ASP A 369 -3.91 8.82 4.88
CA ASP A 369 -4.26 8.89 6.31
C ASP A 369 -5.56 9.64 6.60
N ARG A 370 -6.06 10.43 5.66
CA ARG A 370 -7.41 11.02 5.74
C ARG A 370 -8.54 10.00 5.59
N TRP A 371 -8.24 8.82 5.01
CA TRP A 371 -9.25 7.77 4.78
C TRP A 371 -9.07 6.55 5.69
N VAL A 372 -7.83 6.13 5.97
CA VAL A 372 -7.51 4.89 6.67
C VAL A 372 -6.38 5.07 7.69
N GLY A 373 -6.01 4.00 8.41
CA GLY A 373 -4.87 3.97 9.33
C GLY A 373 -5.22 4.29 10.79
N SER A 374 -6.45 4.71 11.09
CA SER A 374 -6.97 4.89 12.45
C SER A 374 -8.49 4.71 12.46
N ILE A 375 -9.07 4.42 13.64
CA ILE A 375 -10.51 4.31 13.82
C ILE A 375 -11.05 5.65 14.29
N GLU A 376 -11.57 6.44 13.34
CA GLU A 376 -12.11 7.77 13.56
C GLU A 376 -13.36 7.99 12.70
N ALA A 377 -14.33 8.76 13.21
CA ALA A 377 -15.52 9.12 12.44
C ALA A 377 -15.14 9.82 11.13
N GLY A 378 -15.76 9.41 10.02
CA GLY A 378 -15.52 9.91 8.67
C GLY A 378 -14.51 9.13 7.85
N LYS A 379 -13.67 8.29 8.48
CA LYS A 379 -12.74 7.41 7.79
C LYS A 379 -13.45 6.18 7.23
N ASP A 380 -12.81 5.52 6.28
CA ASP A 380 -13.28 4.26 5.73
C ASP A 380 -13.26 3.18 6.82
N ALA A 381 -14.27 2.32 6.82
CA ALA A 381 -14.38 1.24 7.79
C ALA A 381 -13.51 0.04 7.36
N ASP A 382 -12.20 0.25 7.31
CA ASP A 382 -11.19 -0.76 7.09
C ASP A 382 -10.70 -1.23 8.47
N LEU A 383 -11.19 -2.40 8.90
CA LEU A 383 -11.03 -2.90 10.26
C LEU A 383 -10.54 -4.34 10.27
N ALA A 384 -9.69 -4.67 11.24
CA ALA A 384 -9.29 -6.05 11.54
C ALA A 384 -9.71 -6.41 12.97
N ILE A 385 -10.39 -7.54 13.12
CA ILE A 385 -10.89 -8.06 14.41
C ILE A 385 -10.07 -9.30 14.78
N PHE A 386 -9.41 -9.24 15.94
CA PHE A 386 -8.56 -10.31 16.48
C PHE A 386 -9.17 -10.91 17.73
N ASP A 387 -8.95 -12.22 17.95
CA ASP A 387 -9.40 -12.92 19.17
C ASP A 387 -8.59 -12.57 20.43
N LYS A 388 -7.39 -12.00 20.25
CA LYS A 388 -6.48 -11.54 21.30
C LYS A 388 -5.83 -10.23 20.86
N HIS A 389 -5.08 -9.61 21.78
CA HIS A 389 -4.35 -8.38 21.48
C HIS A 389 -3.50 -8.55 20.21
N PRO A 390 -3.61 -7.68 19.16
CA PRO A 390 -2.97 -7.87 17.86
C PRO A 390 -1.45 -8.07 17.93
N LEU A 391 -0.77 -7.42 18.89
CA LEU A 391 0.68 -7.55 19.09
C LEU A 391 1.09 -8.85 19.80
N SER A 392 0.14 -9.74 20.11
CA SER A 392 0.44 -11.07 20.64
C SER A 392 0.73 -12.05 19.50
N VAL A 393 1.77 -12.88 19.65
CA VAL A 393 2.06 -13.98 18.71
C VAL A 393 0.95 -15.04 18.66
N TYR A 394 0.02 -15.04 19.62
CA TYR A 394 -1.13 -15.92 19.67
C TYR A 394 -2.40 -15.30 19.09
N ALA A 395 -2.34 -14.04 18.65
CA ALA A 395 -3.49 -13.36 18.08
C ALA A 395 -3.85 -13.95 16.72
N VAL A 396 -5.14 -14.16 16.50
CA VAL A 396 -5.67 -14.70 15.24
C VAL A 396 -6.79 -13.80 14.76
N VAL A 397 -6.70 -13.39 13.49
CA VAL A 397 -7.74 -12.61 12.81
C VAL A 397 -9.03 -13.42 12.71
N GLN A 398 -10.12 -12.83 13.15
CA GLN A 398 -11.46 -13.42 13.09
C GLN A 398 -12.25 -12.86 11.88
N LYS A 399 -12.19 -11.54 11.68
CA LYS A 399 -12.85 -10.88 10.54
C LYS A 399 -12.03 -9.69 10.07
N VAL A 400 -12.13 -9.41 8.77
CA VAL A 400 -11.59 -8.19 8.16
C VAL A 400 -12.68 -7.52 7.34
N LEU A 401 -12.84 -6.22 7.58
CA LEU A 401 -13.74 -5.36 6.83
C LEU A 401 -12.92 -4.38 6.01
N ILE A 402 -13.38 -4.10 4.80
CA ILE A 402 -12.87 -3.03 3.93
C ILE A 402 -14.08 -2.25 3.43
N ASP A 403 -14.06 -0.93 3.56
CA ASP A 403 -15.20 -0.07 3.23
C ASP A 403 -16.51 -0.57 3.88
N GLY A 404 -16.41 -1.12 5.09
CA GLY A 404 -17.52 -1.69 5.85
C GLY A 404 -18.03 -3.04 5.37
N GLU A 405 -17.57 -3.59 4.24
CA GLU A 405 -17.91 -4.92 3.75
C GLU A 405 -16.95 -5.98 4.34
N VAL A 406 -17.45 -7.15 4.73
CA VAL A 406 -16.63 -8.25 5.27
C VAL A 406 -15.97 -9.01 4.12
N TYR A 407 -14.66 -8.91 3.98
CA TYR A 407 -13.86 -9.61 2.97
C TYR A 407 -13.18 -10.88 3.49
N PHE A 408 -12.97 -10.98 4.81
CA PHE A 408 -12.51 -12.20 5.44
C PHE A 408 -13.34 -12.51 6.68
N ASP A 409 -13.77 -13.76 6.79
CA ASP A 409 -14.48 -14.31 7.93
C ASP A 409 -13.92 -15.72 8.21
N ARG A 410 -13.20 -15.86 9.32
CA ARG A 410 -12.49 -17.09 9.67
C ARG A 410 -13.40 -18.30 9.80
N GLU A 411 -14.57 -18.13 10.37
CA GLU A 411 -15.53 -19.23 10.53
C GLU A 411 -15.96 -19.78 9.16
N LYS A 412 -16.32 -18.87 8.24
CA LYS A 412 -16.68 -19.21 6.87
C LYS A 412 -15.51 -19.83 6.11
N ASP A 413 -14.30 -19.30 6.28
CA ASP A 413 -13.08 -19.83 5.66
C ASP A 413 -12.81 -21.27 6.10
N LEU A 414 -12.87 -21.55 7.41
CA LEU A 414 -12.67 -22.89 7.94
C LEU A 414 -13.76 -23.88 7.50
N ALA A 415 -15.02 -23.43 7.39
CA ALA A 415 -16.10 -24.24 6.84
C ALA A 415 -15.88 -24.58 5.37
N ARG A 416 -15.46 -23.59 4.57
CA ARG A 416 -15.13 -23.77 3.16
C ARG A 416 -13.97 -24.75 2.96
N ARG A 417 -12.90 -24.63 3.76
CA ARG A 417 -11.74 -25.56 3.68
C ARG A 417 -12.17 -27.00 3.91
N ARG A 418 -12.99 -27.26 4.95
CA ARG A 418 -13.53 -28.59 5.21
C ARG A 418 -14.34 -29.13 4.03
N ALA A 419 -15.22 -28.31 3.45
CA ALA A 419 -16.01 -28.72 2.29
C ALA A 419 -15.12 -29.05 1.06
N LEU A 420 -14.07 -28.26 0.81
CA LEU A 420 -13.10 -28.52 -0.26
C LEU A 420 -12.30 -29.80 -0.03
N GLU A 421 -11.92 -30.10 1.22
CA GLU A 421 -11.25 -31.36 1.55
C GLU A 421 -12.14 -32.58 1.28
N GLU A 422 -13.43 -32.50 1.63
CA GLU A 422 -14.41 -33.56 1.35
C GLU A 422 -14.63 -33.73 -0.16
N GLU A 423 -14.78 -32.64 -0.90
CA GLU A 423 -14.89 -32.67 -2.35
C GLU A 423 -13.65 -33.29 -3.01
N HIS A 424 -12.46 -32.87 -2.57
CA HIS A 424 -11.19 -33.42 -3.07
C HIS A 424 -11.09 -34.93 -2.86
N LYS A 425 -11.46 -35.44 -1.67
CA LYS A 425 -11.51 -36.89 -1.40
C LYS A 425 -12.48 -37.60 -2.35
N SER A 426 -13.68 -37.05 -2.52
CA SER A 426 -14.68 -37.61 -3.45
C SER A 426 -14.20 -37.66 -4.90
N LEU A 427 -13.49 -36.63 -5.35
CA LEU A 427 -12.93 -36.59 -6.70
C LEU A 427 -11.79 -37.59 -6.90
N LEU A 428 -10.92 -37.77 -5.89
CA LEU A 428 -9.86 -38.80 -5.91
C LEU A 428 -10.44 -40.24 -5.97
N GLU A 429 -11.48 -40.51 -5.19
CA GLU A 429 -12.19 -41.78 -5.23
C GLU A 429 -12.75 -42.08 -6.63
N LYS A 430 -13.47 -41.11 -7.22
CA LYS A 430 -14.00 -41.23 -8.59
C LYS A 430 -12.91 -41.43 -9.64
N ALA A 431 -11.79 -40.69 -9.53
CA ALA A 431 -10.66 -40.85 -10.43
C ALA A 431 -10.06 -42.26 -10.33
N SER A 432 -9.89 -42.76 -9.10
CA SER A 432 -9.34 -44.14 -8.89
C SER A 432 -10.27 -45.24 -9.36
N GLU A 433 -11.57 -45.01 -9.39
CA GLU A 433 -12.58 -45.95 -9.95
C GLU A 433 -12.60 -45.89 -11.48
N GLY A 434 -12.32 -44.71 -12.08
CA GLY A 434 -12.24 -44.50 -13.52
C GLY A 434 -11.04 -45.16 -14.20
N ASP A 435 -9.93 -45.31 -13.49
CA ASP A 435 -8.70 -45.93 -13.99
C ASP A 435 -8.76 -47.50 -14.01
N ARG A 436 -9.92 -48.08 -13.72
CA ARG A 436 -10.13 -49.54 -13.75
C ARG A 436 -10.72 -50.07 -15.07
N TRP A 437 -10.58 -49.33 -16.18
CA TRP A 437 -11.03 -49.78 -17.49
C TRP A 437 -9.85 -49.97 -18.44
#